data_53dfc02835708da8a593acc52ee9f83b
#
_entry.id   53dfc02835708da8a593acc52ee9f83b
#
_cell.length_a   1.000
_cell.length_b   1.000
_cell.length_c   1.000
_cell.angle_alpha   90.00
_cell.angle_beta   90.00
_cell.angle_gamma   90.00
#
_symmetry.space_group_name_H-M   'P 1'
#
loop_
_entity.id
_entity.type
_entity.pdbx_description
1 polymer ?
#
loop_
_entity_poly.entity_id
_entity_poly.type
_entity_poly.pdbx_seq_one_letter_code
_entity_poly.pdbx_strand_id
1 'polypeptide(L)'
;GFFVNTTSGGITVTLPSSPSQGDIVAIKDYAGTFACNSTTICRNGSKINGECANTSLSTASQSVTLIYVDGTKGWQDIHDSTSNITGTTFIAATGGCVTTSGNFKIHTFNSDANFVVSSVSNQASLNKVSYVVVGGGGGSSSGGGGAGGFREGKNSPVDSYTASPLAAADSGLTVTAATFPITVGGGGAGADNPGTAVAGSTSTFSSISSAGGGLGAANSTQGGDGGSGGGGGGSGSTAGGSGNTPPVSPSQGSNGGAGGNAAPNNGGGGGGGATAVGGPNASTASGPGGAGATSSITGSPVGRAGGGGGGARNQPPHTGGTASDGGGAGRPYSPGNGTSGTANTGGGGGGISEDFGSISGGAGGSGVVIIRYKFQ
;
A
#
# COMPACT_ATOMS: atom_id res chain seq x y z
N GLY A 1 -41.05 -3.19 -22.71
CA GLY A 1 -40.96 -2.78 -21.31
C GLY A 1 -41.05 -1.26 -21.18
N PHE A 2 -41.57 -0.80 -20.04
CA PHE A 2 -41.73 0.61 -19.73
C PHE A 2 -40.91 1.01 -18.53
N PHE A 3 -40.13 2.09 -18.65
CA PHE A 3 -39.52 2.76 -17.53
C PHE A 3 -40.42 3.91 -17.10
N VAL A 4 -40.94 3.84 -15.87
CA VAL A 4 -41.95 4.78 -15.34
C VAL A 4 -41.27 5.70 -14.33
N ASN A 5 -41.32 7.01 -14.60
CA ASN A 5 -40.76 8.04 -13.73
C ASN A 5 -41.87 8.75 -12.96
N THR A 6 -41.99 8.48 -11.68
CA THR A 6 -42.98 9.07 -10.78
C THR A 6 -42.46 10.21 -9.93
N THR A 7 -41.31 10.82 -10.29
CA THR A 7 -40.69 11.94 -9.54
C THR A 7 -41.68 13.10 -9.33
N SER A 8 -42.55 13.39 -10.31
CA SER A 8 -43.52 14.51 -10.27
C SER A 8 -44.92 14.10 -9.79
N GLY A 9 -45.12 12.83 -9.44
CA GLY A 9 -46.43 12.31 -8.99
C GLY A 9 -46.70 10.89 -9.47
N GLY A 10 -47.77 10.26 -8.95
CA GLY A 10 -48.19 8.92 -9.33
C GLY A 10 -48.64 8.84 -10.78
N ILE A 11 -48.31 7.74 -11.46
CA ILE A 11 -48.61 7.49 -12.88
C ILE A 11 -49.50 6.24 -12.97
N THR A 12 -50.44 6.23 -13.93
CA THR A 12 -51.20 5.05 -14.29
C THR A 12 -50.70 4.44 -15.58
N VAL A 13 -50.31 3.17 -15.53
CA VAL A 13 -49.95 2.35 -16.69
C VAL A 13 -51.20 1.49 -17.03
N THR A 14 -51.79 1.72 -18.21
CA THR A 14 -52.96 0.99 -18.69
C THR A 14 -52.49 -0.20 -19.54
N LEU A 15 -52.93 -1.40 -19.15
CA LEU A 15 -52.64 -2.63 -19.88
C LEU A 15 -53.47 -2.70 -21.19
N PRO A 16 -53.05 -3.49 -22.19
CA PRO A 16 -53.83 -3.72 -23.42
C PRO A 16 -55.28 -4.14 -23.14
N SER A 17 -56.25 -3.57 -23.88
CA SER A 17 -57.68 -3.87 -23.73
C SER A 17 -58.08 -5.22 -24.30
N SER A 18 -57.32 -5.73 -25.27
CA SER A 18 -57.62 -7.02 -25.95
C SER A 18 -56.31 -7.81 -26.07
N PRO A 19 -55.76 -8.27 -24.92
CA PRO A 19 -54.52 -9.00 -24.95
C PRO A 19 -54.71 -10.42 -25.53
N SER A 20 -53.67 -10.91 -26.19
CA SER A 20 -53.53 -12.29 -26.66
C SER A 20 -52.69 -13.12 -25.68
N GLN A 21 -52.95 -14.42 -25.62
CA GLN A 21 -52.13 -15.32 -24.81
C GLN A 21 -50.63 -15.19 -25.16
N GLY A 22 -49.81 -14.98 -24.14
CA GLY A 22 -48.37 -14.78 -24.29
C GLY A 22 -47.91 -13.32 -24.43
N ASP A 23 -48.86 -12.35 -24.50
CA ASP A 23 -48.50 -10.94 -24.45
C ASP A 23 -47.76 -10.57 -23.16
N ILE A 24 -46.74 -9.76 -23.27
CA ILE A 24 -45.84 -9.40 -22.17
C ILE A 24 -45.82 -7.89 -21.95
N VAL A 25 -46.06 -7.46 -20.71
CA VAL A 25 -45.83 -6.08 -20.26
C VAL A 25 -44.83 -6.08 -19.10
N ALA A 26 -43.71 -5.39 -19.26
CA ALA A 26 -42.73 -5.21 -18.20
C ALA A 26 -42.68 -3.74 -17.78
N ILE A 27 -42.69 -3.48 -16.48
CA ILE A 27 -42.67 -2.14 -15.89
C ILE A 27 -41.54 -2.04 -14.90
N LYS A 28 -40.80 -0.94 -14.94
CA LYS A 28 -39.68 -0.66 -14.03
C LYS A 28 -39.76 0.76 -13.48
N ASP A 29 -39.59 0.92 -12.18
CA ASP A 29 -39.34 2.22 -11.55
C ASP A 29 -38.03 2.82 -12.08
N TYR A 30 -38.14 3.95 -12.79
CA TYR A 30 -37.00 4.66 -13.39
C TYR A 30 -36.15 5.38 -12.34
N ALA A 31 -36.82 6.08 -11.41
CA ALA A 31 -36.18 7.01 -10.48
C ALA A 31 -36.11 6.49 -9.04
N GLY A 32 -36.60 5.28 -8.74
CA GLY A 32 -36.67 4.75 -7.38
C GLY A 32 -37.75 5.44 -6.52
N THR A 33 -38.76 6.03 -7.13
CA THR A 33 -39.76 6.90 -6.48
C THR A 33 -41.14 6.27 -6.26
N PHE A 34 -41.35 5.00 -6.62
CA PHE A 34 -42.63 4.33 -6.41
C PHE A 34 -43.09 4.28 -4.95
N ALA A 35 -42.17 4.28 -3.99
CA ALA A 35 -42.47 4.34 -2.57
C ALA A 35 -43.12 5.68 -2.14
N CYS A 36 -42.77 6.77 -2.82
CA CYS A 36 -43.31 8.09 -2.55
C CYS A 36 -44.53 8.38 -3.41
N ASN A 37 -44.48 8.00 -4.69
CA ASN A 37 -45.51 8.23 -5.70
C ASN A 37 -45.75 6.92 -6.46
N SER A 38 -46.67 6.11 -6.01
CA SER A 38 -46.95 4.78 -6.57
C SER A 38 -47.42 4.82 -8.03
N THR A 39 -47.09 3.75 -8.76
CA THR A 39 -47.62 3.52 -10.10
C THR A 39 -48.84 2.58 -10.01
N THR A 40 -49.97 3.02 -10.54
CA THR A 40 -51.18 2.18 -10.68
C THR A 40 -51.12 1.41 -12.00
N ILE A 41 -51.30 0.09 -11.96
CA ILE A 41 -51.51 -0.73 -13.16
C ILE A 41 -52.99 -0.88 -13.36
N CYS A 42 -53.53 -0.21 -14.38
CA CYS A 42 -54.92 -0.30 -14.77
C CYS A 42 -55.15 -1.55 -15.65
N ARG A 43 -55.99 -2.47 -15.20
CA ARG A 43 -56.25 -3.75 -15.83
C ARG A 43 -56.97 -3.67 -17.18
N ASN A 44 -57.61 -2.53 -17.49
CA ASN A 44 -58.26 -2.23 -18.76
C ASN A 44 -59.22 -3.36 -19.25
N GLY A 45 -60.06 -3.85 -18.40
CA GLY A 45 -61.01 -4.92 -18.72
C GLY A 45 -60.58 -6.35 -18.43
N SER A 46 -59.30 -6.64 -18.54
CA SER A 46 -58.73 -7.96 -18.23
C SER A 46 -58.52 -8.14 -16.72
N LYS A 47 -58.44 -9.36 -16.23
CA LYS A 47 -58.07 -9.66 -14.84
C LYS A 47 -56.55 -9.50 -14.63
N ILE A 48 -56.15 -9.31 -13.37
CA ILE A 48 -54.76 -9.41 -12.92
C ILE A 48 -54.73 -10.45 -11.79
N ASN A 49 -53.94 -11.49 -11.92
CA ASN A 49 -53.83 -12.63 -11.00
C ASN A 49 -55.20 -13.27 -10.67
N GLY A 50 -56.13 -13.24 -11.62
CA GLY A 50 -57.47 -13.75 -11.47
C GLY A 50 -58.47 -12.76 -10.87
N GLU A 51 -58.02 -11.57 -10.44
CA GLU A 51 -58.85 -10.57 -9.77
C GLU A 51 -59.31 -9.46 -10.73
N CYS A 52 -60.55 -8.97 -10.53
CA CYS A 52 -61.13 -7.86 -11.27
C CYS A 52 -60.76 -6.50 -10.66
N ALA A 53 -59.50 -6.32 -10.25
CA ALA A 53 -59.00 -5.11 -9.62
C ALA A 53 -57.72 -4.60 -10.29
N ASN A 54 -57.52 -3.28 -10.26
CA ASN A 54 -56.20 -2.68 -10.57
C ASN A 54 -55.23 -3.03 -9.47
N THR A 55 -53.94 -3.04 -9.80
CA THR A 55 -52.86 -3.22 -8.79
C THR A 55 -51.94 -2.02 -8.74
N SER A 56 -51.11 -1.93 -7.70
CA SER A 56 -50.22 -0.79 -7.50
C SER A 56 -48.79 -1.29 -7.24
N LEU A 57 -47.85 -0.63 -7.85
CA LEU A 57 -46.42 -0.78 -7.55
C LEU A 57 -46.02 0.38 -6.63
N SER A 58 -45.63 0.06 -5.38
CA SER A 58 -45.39 1.04 -4.31
C SER A 58 -44.08 0.85 -3.58
N THR A 59 -43.19 0.03 -4.11
CA THR A 59 -41.86 -0.18 -3.53
C THR A 59 -40.79 0.52 -4.40
N ALA A 60 -39.89 1.25 -3.75
CA ALA A 60 -38.79 1.90 -4.45
C ALA A 60 -38.00 0.90 -5.29
N SER A 61 -37.71 1.30 -6.53
CA SER A 61 -36.97 0.49 -7.49
C SER A 61 -37.64 -0.82 -7.93
N GLN A 62 -38.92 -0.99 -7.67
CA GLN A 62 -39.68 -2.18 -8.05
C GLN A 62 -39.72 -2.36 -9.57
N SER A 63 -39.74 -3.63 -10.01
CA SER A 63 -40.06 -4.03 -11.38
C SER A 63 -41.01 -5.20 -11.36
N VAL A 64 -41.91 -5.27 -12.35
CA VAL A 64 -42.81 -6.40 -12.55
C VAL A 64 -42.85 -6.76 -14.03
N THR A 65 -42.92 -8.06 -14.33
CA THR A 65 -43.20 -8.57 -15.68
C THR A 65 -44.50 -9.35 -15.63
N LEU A 66 -45.50 -8.93 -16.40
CA LEU A 66 -46.79 -9.53 -16.52
C LEU A 66 -46.88 -10.24 -17.86
N ILE A 67 -47.47 -11.48 -17.85
CA ILE A 67 -47.81 -12.23 -19.05
C ILE A 67 -49.32 -12.44 -19.04
N TYR A 68 -50.01 -12.20 -20.17
CA TYR A 68 -51.42 -12.56 -20.31
C TYR A 68 -51.56 -14.05 -20.59
N VAL A 69 -52.27 -14.75 -19.72
CA VAL A 69 -52.43 -16.21 -19.80
C VAL A 69 -53.74 -16.57 -20.51
N ASP A 70 -54.88 -16.10 -20.00
CA ASP A 70 -56.23 -16.39 -20.52
C ASP A 70 -57.27 -15.43 -19.92
N GLY A 71 -58.52 -15.56 -20.31
CA GLY A 71 -59.63 -14.75 -19.77
C GLY A 71 -60.00 -15.08 -18.33
N THR A 72 -59.57 -16.22 -17.79
CA THR A 72 -59.88 -16.66 -16.41
C THR A 72 -58.88 -16.06 -15.40
N LYS A 73 -57.61 -16.16 -15.70
CA LYS A 73 -56.52 -15.66 -14.86
C LYS A 73 -56.10 -14.25 -15.22
N GLY A 74 -56.21 -13.87 -16.49
CA GLY A 74 -55.77 -12.57 -17.00
C GLY A 74 -54.24 -12.44 -17.06
N TRP A 75 -53.79 -11.30 -16.64
CA TRP A 75 -52.36 -10.99 -16.51
C TRP A 75 -51.77 -11.64 -15.24
N GLN A 76 -50.75 -12.44 -15.38
CA GLN A 76 -50.03 -13.07 -14.27
C GLN A 76 -48.65 -12.48 -14.17
N ASP A 77 -48.20 -12.15 -12.96
CA ASP A 77 -46.80 -11.79 -12.72
C ASP A 77 -45.94 -13.05 -12.75
N ILE A 78 -44.88 -12.99 -13.54
CA ILE A 78 -43.89 -14.06 -13.61
C ILE A 78 -42.54 -13.62 -13.01
N HIS A 79 -42.38 -12.33 -12.77
CA HIS A 79 -41.21 -11.77 -12.15
C HIS A 79 -41.58 -10.44 -11.49
N ASP A 80 -41.49 -10.41 -10.17
CA ASP A 80 -41.57 -9.19 -9.36
C ASP A 80 -40.27 -9.01 -8.61
N SER A 81 -39.58 -7.89 -8.83
CA SER A 81 -38.33 -7.56 -8.17
C SER A 81 -38.48 -6.20 -7.51
N THR A 82 -38.31 -6.20 -6.20
CA THR A 82 -38.18 -4.96 -5.40
C THR A 82 -36.75 -4.48 -5.26
N SER A 83 -35.78 -5.26 -5.76
CA SER A 83 -34.36 -4.91 -5.73
C SER A 83 -33.84 -4.51 -7.11
N ASN A 84 -33.04 -3.49 -7.16
CA ASN A 84 -32.25 -3.16 -8.35
C ASN A 84 -31.14 -4.19 -8.55
N ILE A 85 -30.99 -4.69 -9.78
CA ILE A 85 -29.74 -5.32 -10.19
C ILE A 85 -28.74 -4.18 -10.37
N THR A 86 -27.95 -3.92 -9.34
CA THR A 86 -26.88 -2.94 -9.41
C THR A 86 -25.63 -3.66 -9.92
N GLY A 87 -25.05 -3.16 -11.00
CA GLY A 87 -23.73 -3.63 -11.44
C GLY A 87 -22.70 -3.48 -10.32
N THR A 88 -21.59 -4.19 -10.44
CA THR A 88 -20.47 -4.03 -9.49
C THR A 88 -19.97 -2.59 -9.51
N THR A 89 -20.00 -1.93 -8.36
CA THR A 89 -19.33 -0.65 -8.17
C THR A 89 -17.92 -0.90 -7.64
N PHE A 90 -17.05 0.10 -7.75
CA PHE A 90 -15.66 0.01 -7.34
C PHE A 90 -15.27 1.19 -6.46
N ILE A 91 -14.11 1.08 -5.79
CA ILE A 91 -13.55 2.21 -5.04
C ILE A 91 -13.28 3.37 -5.99
N ALA A 92 -13.71 4.58 -5.60
CA ALA A 92 -13.24 5.83 -6.18
C ALA A 92 -12.44 6.59 -5.13
N ALA A 93 -11.20 6.93 -5.47
CA ALA A 93 -10.32 7.66 -4.57
C ALA A 93 -9.39 8.62 -5.32
N THR A 94 -8.87 9.61 -4.57
CA THR A 94 -7.90 10.61 -5.03
C THR A 94 -6.71 10.71 -4.07
N GLY A 95 -5.65 11.38 -4.49
CA GLY A 95 -4.43 11.62 -3.70
C GLY A 95 -3.20 10.93 -4.28
N GLY A 96 -2.02 11.51 -4.01
CA GLY A 96 -0.75 11.03 -4.54
C GLY A 96 -0.64 11.07 -6.07
N CYS A 97 0.41 10.46 -6.59
CA CYS A 97 0.56 10.22 -8.03
C CYS A 97 -0.21 8.97 -8.42
N VAL A 98 -1.15 9.08 -9.38
CA VAL A 98 -2.04 8.00 -9.77
C VAL A 98 -1.59 7.37 -11.09
N THR A 99 -1.41 6.05 -11.09
CA THR A 99 -1.14 5.24 -12.29
C THR A 99 -2.10 4.06 -12.36
N THR A 100 -2.10 3.32 -13.46
CA THR A 100 -2.92 2.11 -13.65
C THR A 100 -2.06 0.93 -14.06
N SER A 101 -2.46 -0.27 -13.63
CA SER A 101 -1.87 -1.53 -14.06
C SER A 101 -3.00 -2.56 -14.24
N GLY A 102 -3.38 -2.84 -15.49
CA GLY A 102 -4.59 -3.61 -15.79
C GLY A 102 -5.82 -2.96 -15.16
N ASN A 103 -6.62 -3.73 -14.44
CA ASN A 103 -7.85 -3.28 -13.78
C ASN A 103 -7.61 -2.64 -12.39
N PHE A 104 -6.39 -2.20 -12.10
CA PHE A 104 -6.01 -1.64 -10.80
C PHE A 104 -5.51 -0.21 -10.92
N LYS A 105 -5.96 0.66 -10.00
CA LYS A 105 -5.38 1.97 -9.73
C LYS A 105 -4.32 1.86 -8.64
N ILE A 106 -3.26 2.66 -8.80
CA ILE A 106 -2.11 2.69 -7.91
C ILE A 106 -1.87 4.16 -7.54
N HIS A 107 -1.91 4.46 -6.26
CA HIS A 107 -1.59 5.76 -5.70
C HIS A 107 -0.22 5.68 -5.02
N THR A 108 0.72 6.53 -5.43
CA THR A 108 2.08 6.61 -4.86
C THR A 108 2.25 7.95 -4.16
N PHE A 109 2.65 7.92 -2.90
CA PHE A 109 2.90 9.09 -2.06
C PHE A 109 4.38 9.14 -1.70
N ASN A 110 5.04 10.19 -2.13
CA ASN A 110 6.46 10.48 -1.86
C ASN A 110 6.65 11.59 -0.82
N SER A 111 5.56 12.15 -0.31
CA SER A 111 5.47 13.16 0.74
C SER A 111 4.13 13.04 1.45
N ASP A 112 3.99 13.74 2.58
CA ASP A 112 2.75 13.81 3.34
C ASP A 112 1.61 14.31 2.47
N ALA A 113 0.46 13.62 2.53
CA ALA A 113 -0.76 13.94 1.77
C ALA A 113 -1.96 13.19 2.34
N ASN A 114 -3.10 13.28 1.66
CA ASN A 114 -4.29 12.51 1.99
C ASN A 114 -4.64 11.52 0.87
N PHE A 115 -4.98 10.29 1.25
CA PHE A 115 -5.71 9.35 0.39
C PHE A 115 -7.19 9.50 0.70
N VAL A 116 -7.96 10.07 -0.23
CA VAL A 116 -9.38 10.38 -0.04
C VAL A 116 -10.23 9.39 -0.81
N VAL A 117 -10.94 8.52 -0.11
CA VAL A 117 -11.91 7.58 -0.68
C VAL A 117 -13.27 8.27 -0.71
N SER A 118 -13.77 8.58 -1.91
CA SER A 118 -15.07 9.24 -2.11
C SER A 118 -16.24 8.27 -2.16
N SER A 119 -16.01 7.04 -2.63
CA SER A 119 -17.00 5.96 -2.62
C SER A 119 -16.34 4.60 -2.52
N VAL A 120 -17.09 3.64 -2.01
CA VAL A 120 -16.67 2.23 -1.88
C VAL A 120 -17.51 1.33 -2.78
N SER A 121 -17.05 0.10 -2.98
CA SER A 121 -17.78 -0.93 -3.73
C SER A 121 -19.01 -1.43 -2.95
N ASN A 122 -20.04 -1.86 -3.70
CA ASN A 122 -21.15 -2.64 -3.15
C ASN A 122 -20.77 -4.10 -2.83
N GLN A 123 -19.54 -4.52 -3.15
CA GLN A 123 -18.99 -5.83 -2.81
C GLN A 123 -17.88 -5.67 -1.77
N ALA A 124 -18.04 -6.25 -0.59
CA ALA A 124 -17.13 -6.10 0.54
C ALA A 124 -15.67 -6.51 0.22
N SER A 125 -15.47 -7.54 -0.60
CA SER A 125 -14.13 -8.00 -1.01
C SER A 125 -13.37 -6.96 -1.83
N LEU A 126 -14.07 -6.07 -2.53
CA LEU A 126 -13.48 -4.99 -3.33
C LEU A 126 -13.20 -3.72 -2.51
N ASN A 127 -13.59 -3.68 -1.23
CA ASN A 127 -13.33 -2.57 -0.30
C ASN A 127 -12.03 -2.74 0.49
N LYS A 128 -11.23 -3.73 0.13
CA LYS A 128 -9.85 -3.88 0.63
C LYS A 128 -8.87 -3.31 -0.40
N VAL A 129 -7.87 -2.59 0.08
CA VAL A 129 -6.75 -2.11 -0.72
C VAL A 129 -5.47 -2.87 -0.38
N SER A 130 -4.66 -3.17 -1.38
CA SER A 130 -3.27 -3.60 -1.19
C SER A 130 -2.40 -2.40 -0.90
N TYR A 131 -1.35 -2.55 -0.09
CA TYR A 131 -0.47 -1.44 0.27
C TYR A 131 0.98 -1.89 0.43
N VAL A 132 1.89 -0.94 0.24
CA VAL A 132 3.29 -0.97 0.69
C VAL A 132 3.55 0.33 1.44
N VAL A 133 4.04 0.24 2.67
CA VAL A 133 4.44 1.36 3.52
C VAL A 133 5.91 1.16 3.90
N VAL A 134 6.76 2.07 3.49
CA VAL A 134 8.21 2.04 3.76
C VAL A 134 8.61 3.27 4.52
N GLY A 135 9.23 3.11 5.68
CA GLY A 135 9.81 4.20 6.48
C GLY A 135 11.03 4.83 5.82
N GLY A 136 11.46 5.99 6.27
CA GLY A 136 12.73 6.57 5.84
C GLY A 136 13.93 5.76 6.34
N GLY A 137 14.98 5.60 5.54
CA GLY A 137 16.23 4.96 5.93
C GLY A 137 17.04 5.81 6.90
N GLY A 138 17.88 5.19 7.72
CA GLY A 138 18.81 5.87 8.62
C GLY A 138 20.02 6.45 7.86
N GLY A 139 20.55 7.57 8.34
CA GLY A 139 21.83 8.10 7.91
C GLY A 139 22.99 7.26 8.44
N SER A 140 24.18 7.47 7.92
CA SER A 140 25.39 6.72 8.27
C SER A 140 26.49 7.59 8.85
N SER A 141 27.42 6.96 9.58
CA SER A 141 28.76 7.46 9.90
C SER A 141 29.77 6.45 9.36
N SER A 142 30.53 5.71 10.17
CA SER A 142 31.34 4.59 9.67
C SER A 142 30.52 3.33 9.44
N GLY A 143 29.54 3.04 10.30
CA GLY A 143 28.56 2.01 10.05
C GLY A 143 27.55 2.43 8.99
N GLY A 144 27.04 1.50 8.19
CA GLY A 144 25.96 1.75 7.23
C GLY A 144 24.61 2.01 7.93
N GLY A 145 23.81 2.93 7.44
CA GLY A 145 22.45 3.20 7.93
C GLY A 145 21.53 2.01 7.73
N GLY A 146 20.64 1.73 8.69
CA GLY A 146 19.58 0.72 8.55
C GLY A 146 18.51 1.18 7.57
N ALA A 147 17.88 0.27 6.87
CA ALA A 147 16.71 0.59 6.04
C ALA A 147 15.52 0.99 6.91
N GLY A 148 14.64 1.81 6.38
CA GLY A 148 13.31 2.01 6.92
C GLY A 148 12.52 0.70 6.94
N GLY A 149 11.62 0.53 7.90
CA GLY A 149 10.77 -0.64 7.97
C GLY A 149 9.98 -0.80 6.67
N PHE A 150 9.69 -2.03 6.28
CA PHE A 150 8.88 -2.40 5.13
C PHE A 150 7.65 -3.16 5.58
N ARG A 151 6.46 -2.63 5.26
CA ARG A 151 5.17 -3.27 5.54
C ARG A 151 4.38 -3.41 4.25
N GLU A 152 3.93 -4.63 3.97
CA GLU A 152 3.11 -4.92 2.79
C GLU A 152 1.88 -5.72 3.17
N GLY A 153 0.73 -5.33 2.60
CA GLY A 153 -0.50 -6.09 2.67
C GLY A 153 -1.14 -6.22 1.29
N LYS A 154 -1.65 -7.42 1.01
CA LYS A 154 -2.25 -7.76 -0.29
C LYS A 154 -3.71 -8.16 -0.12
N ASN A 155 -4.60 -7.62 -0.94
CA ASN A 155 -5.99 -8.05 -1.05
C ASN A 155 -6.08 -9.32 -1.90
N SER A 156 -5.93 -10.48 -1.28
CA SER A 156 -6.01 -11.78 -1.94
C SER A 156 -7.43 -12.36 -1.78
N PRO A 157 -8.02 -13.01 -2.79
CA PRO A 157 -7.47 -13.30 -4.12
C PRO A 157 -7.72 -12.20 -5.17
N VAL A 158 -8.30 -11.06 -4.81
CA VAL A 158 -8.72 -10.00 -5.76
C VAL A 158 -7.54 -9.43 -6.53
N ASP A 159 -6.42 -9.16 -5.83
CA ASP A 159 -5.21 -8.61 -6.44
C ASP A 159 -4.21 -9.73 -6.76
N SER A 160 -3.61 -9.70 -7.96
CA SER A 160 -2.79 -10.77 -8.51
C SER A 160 -1.30 -10.44 -8.65
N TYR A 161 -0.84 -9.24 -8.22
CA TYR A 161 0.59 -8.90 -8.31
C TYR A 161 1.45 -9.81 -7.41
N THR A 162 2.74 -9.93 -7.73
CA THR A 162 3.71 -10.66 -6.90
C THR A 162 4.11 -9.79 -5.70
N ALA A 163 3.64 -10.16 -4.53
CA ALA A 163 4.00 -9.50 -3.27
C ALA A 163 5.38 -9.97 -2.77
N SER A 164 5.98 -9.19 -1.86
CA SER A 164 7.21 -9.58 -1.19
C SER A 164 6.98 -10.75 -0.21
N PRO A 165 8.06 -11.42 0.22
CA PRO A 165 7.96 -12.47 1.26
C PRO A 165 7.45 -11.97 2.62
N LEU A 166 7.44 -10.64 2.84
CA LEU A 166 6.98 -10.00 4.07
C LEU A 166 5.47 -9.72 4.08
N ALA A 167 4.77 -9.94 2.96
CA ALA A 167 3.32 -9.77 2.91
C ALA A 167 2.63 -10.95 3.61
N ALA A 168 1.78 -10.68 4.60
CA ALA A 168 0.90 -11.70 5.16
C ALA A 168 -0.21 -12.07 4.15
N ALA A 169 -0.70 -13.30 4.21
CA ALA A 169 -1.81 -13.75 3.36
C ALA A 169 -3.08 -12.95 3.67
N ASP A 170 -3.80 -12.50 2.61
CA ASP A 170 -5.03 -11.67 2.66
C ASP A 170 -4.99 -10.54 3.71
N SER A 171 -3.89 -9.80 3.70
CA SER A 171 -3.61 -8.71 4.64
C SER A 171 -3.97 -7.32 4.11
N GLY A 172 -4.77 -7.22 3.04
CA GLY A 172 -5.27 -5.95 2.54
C GLY A 172 -6.06 -5.17 3.60
N LEU A 173 -5.95 -3.84 3.58
CA LEU A 173 -6.65 -2.94 4.50
C LEU A 173 -8.05 -2.64 3.98
N THR A 174 -9.09 -2.87 4.78
CA THR A 174 -10.46 -2.44 4.46
C THR A 174 -10.58 -0.93 4.60
N VAL A 175 -11.09 -0.27 3.55
CA VAL A 175 -11.34 1.17 3.54
C VAL A 175 -12.83 1.47 3.48
N THR A 176 -13.19 2.64 4.01
CA THR A 176 -14.53 3.24 3.93
C THR A 176 -14.45 4.56 3.15
N ALA A 177 -15.59 5.15 2.81
CA ALA A 177 -15.62 6.50 2.24
C ALA A 177 -15.19 7.50 3.31
N ALA A 178 -13.89 7.83 3.31
CA ALA A 178 -13.22 8.67 4.32
C ALA A 178 -11.90 9.22 3.78
N THR A 179 -11.33 10.16 4.53
CA THR A 179 -9.97 10.67 4.32
C THR A 179 -8.99 9.91 5.21
N PHE A 180 -7.94 9.36 4.61
CA PHE A 180 -6.85 8.67 5.29
C PHE A 180 -5.59 9.51 5.16
N PRO A 181 -5.11 10.13 6.26
CA PRO A 181 -3.83 10.83 6.24
C PRO A 181 -2.68 9.88 5.94
N ILE A 182 -1.77 10.32 5.10
CA ILE A 182 -0.52 9.63 4.75
C ILE A 182 0.62 10.46 5.29
N THR A 183 1.52 9.82 6.04
CA THR A 183 2.81 10.41 6.40
C THR A 183 3.91 9.62 5.71
N VAL A 184 4.87 10.31 5.09
CA VAL A 184 6.04 9.69 4.44
C VAL A 184 7.29 10.11 5.18
N GLY A 185 7.94 9.15 5.82
CA GLY A 185 9.14 9.38 6.63
C GLY A 185 10.32 9.87 5.80
N GLY A 186 10.96 10.95 6.25
CA GLY A 186 12.22 11.42 5.70
C GLY A 186 13.38 10.48 6.04
N GLY A 187 14.39 10.42 5.17
CA GLY A 187 15.66 9.78 5.49
C GLY A 187 16.43 10.57 6.54
N GLY A 188 17.16 9.87 7.41
CA GLY A 188 18.05 10.49 8.40
C GLY A 188 19.28 11.11 7.76
N ALA A 189 19.78 12.23 8.31
CA ALA A 189 21.00 12.85 7.86
C ALA A 189 22.24 11.95 8.16
N GLY A 190 23.19 11.90 7.24
CA GLY A 190 24.52 11.35 7.52
C GLY A 190 25.29 12.23 8.51
N ALA A 191 26.25 11.64 9.23
CA ALA A 191 27.08 12.37 10.17
C ALA A 191 28.17 13.17 9.44
N ASP A 192 28.35 14.41 9.81
CA ASP A 192 29.58 15.14 9.52
C ASP A 192 30.69 14.61 10.45
N ASN A 193 31.84 14.30 9.93
CA ASN A 193 32.95 13.77 10.74
C ASN A 193 33.72 14.91 11.43
N PRO A 194 33.85 14.95 12.79
CA PRO A 194 33.24 14.04 13.74
C PRO A 194 31.74 14.40 14.04
N GLY A 195 30.86 13.43 14.08
CA GLY A 195 29.45 13.64 14.38
C GLY A 195 28.64 12.35 14.48
N THR A 196 27.38 12.48 14.78
CA THR A 196 26.44 11.38 14.91
C THR A 196 25.38 11.44 13.80
N ALA A 197 25.19 10.33 13.10
CA ALA A 197 24.12 10.21 12.11
C ALA A 197 22.73 10.26 12.76
N VAL A 198 21.71 10.48 11.96
CA VAL A 198 20.32 10.58 12.40
C VAL A 198 19.56 9.35 11.89
N ALA A 199 18.65 8.81 12.74
CA ALA A 199 17.73 7.78 12.31
C ALA A 199 16.72 8.31 11.28
N GLY A 200 16.16 7.44 10.47
CA GLY A 200 15.03 7.77 9.59
C GLY A 200 13.74 8.03 10.35
N SER A 201 12.74 8.58 9.65
CA SER A 201 11.43 8.86 10.21
C SER A 201 10.39 7.80 9.78
N THR A 202 9.32 7.67 10.56
CA THR A 202 8.23 6.72 10.34
C THR A 202 7.34 7.15 9.17
N SER A 203 6.87 6.17 8.38
CA SER A 203 5.76 6.34 7.42
C SER A 203 4.49 5.70 7.93
N THR A 204 3.33 6.31 7.65
CA THR A 204 2.02 5.79 8.10
C THR A 204 0.96 5.81 7.01
N PHE A 205 0.10 4.80 7.04
CA PHE A 205 -1.16 4.73 6.31
C PHE A 205 -2.21 4.08 7.22
N SER A 206 -3.21 4.84 7.65
CA SER A 206 -4.24 4.37 8.59
C SER A 206 -3.59 3.77 9.85
N SER A 207 -3.90 2.53 10.18
CA SER A 207 -3.32 1.79 11.31
C SER A 207 -1.94 1.16 11.01
N ILE A 208 -1.46 1.28 9.78
CA ILE A 208 -0.17 0.70 9.37
C ILE A 208 0.92 1.74 9.61
N SER A 209 1.89 1.37 10.44
CA SER A 209 3.07 2.18 10.73
C SER A 209 4.32 1.40 10.37
N SER A 210 5.25 2.06 9.69
CA SER A 210 6.55 1.52 9.27
C SER A 210 7.64 2.41 9.83
N ALA A 211 8.42 1.90 10.78
CA ALA A 211 9.39 2.68 11.53
C ALA A 211 10.54 3.19 10.63
N GLY A 212 11.17 4.29 11.03
CA GLY A 212 12.42 4.72 10.41
C GLY A 212 13.56 3.74 10.64
N GLY A 213 14.54 3.73 9.77
CA GLY A 213 15.76 2.93 9.91
C GLY A 213 16.70 3.48 10.98
N GLY A 214 17.42 2.60 11.66
CA GLY A 214 18.43 2.94 12.66
C GLY A 214 19.63 3.66 12.04
N LEU A 215 20.23 4.59 12.77
CA LEU A 215 21.46 5.27 12.35
C LEU A 215 22.64 4.30 12.27
N GLY A 216 23.51 4.47 11.27
CA GLY A 216 24.81 3.82 11.22
C GLY A 216 25.79 4.49 12.18
N ALA A 217 26.47 3.69 12.95
CA ALA A 217 27.28 4.14 14.09
C ALA A 217 28.58 4.83 13.70
N ALA A 218 29.03 5.76 14.54
CA ALA A 218 30.35 6.28 14.53
C ALA A 218 31.33 5.33 15.25
N ASN A 219 32.55 5.30 14.83
CA ASN A 219 33.71 4.59 15.46
C ASN A 219 33.34 3.45 16.45
N SER A 220 33.53 3.69 17.72
CA SER A 220 33.38 2.67 18.81
C SER A 220 31.98 2.64 19.38
N THR A 221 30.94 2.99 18.59
CA THR A 221 29.55 2.98 19.04
C THR A 221 28.72 1.91 18.36
N GLN A 222 27.65 1.51 19.00
CA GLN A 222 26.69 0.54 18.49
C GLN A 222 25.75 1.21 17.46
N GLY A 223 25.34 0.47 16.46
CA GLY A 223 24.29 0.87 15.52
C GLY A 223 22.98 1.16 16.21
N GLY A 224 22.23 2.13 15.69
CA GLY A 224 20.89 2.48 16.20
C GLY A 224 19.85 1.43 15.85
N ASP A 225 18.88 1.25 16.75
CA ASP A 225 17.70 0.41 16.52
C ASP A 225 16.72 1.13 15.58
N GLY A 226 15.88 0.36 14.86
CA GLY A 226 14.89 0.92 13.96
C GLY A 226 14.05 -0.13 13.25
N GLY A 227 13.33 0.28 12.20
CA GLY A 227 12.65 -0.62 11.28
C GLY A 227 13.61 -1.71 10.80
N SER A 228 14.79 -1.32 10.30
CA SER A 228 15.99 -2.15 10.29
C SER A 228 17.09 -1.44 11.08
N GLY A 229 17.94 -2.20 11.74
CA GLY A 229 19.03 -1.68 12.57
C GLY A 229 20.18 -1.13 11.77
N GLY A 230 20.85 -0.08 12.27
CA GLY A 230 22.09 0.46 11.71
C GLY A 230 23.28 -0.46 11.96
N GLY A 231 24.32 -0.37 11.10
CA GLY A 231 25.58 -1.09 11.29
C GLY A 231 26.42 -0.52 12.41
N GLY A 232 27.19 -1.37 13.09
CA GLY A 232 28.14 -0.99 14.13
C GLY A 232 29.32 -0.18 13.58
N GLY A 233 29.91 0.67 14.42
CA GLY A 233 31.04 1.54 14.05
C GLY A 233 32.35 0.80 13.76
N GLY A 234 33.26 1.46 13.05
CA GLY A 234 34.47 0.85 12.49
C GLY A 234 35.62 0.55 13.48
N SER A 235 35.40 0.63 14.80
CA SER A 235 36.38 0.31 15.81
C SER A 235 35.76 -0.36 17.01
N GLY A 236 36.42 -1.35 17.60
CA GLY A 236 36.07 -1.85 18.92
C GLY A 236 35.00 -2.90 19.02
N SER A 237 34.80 -3.78 18.03
CA SER A 237 33.79 -4.88 18.10
C SER A 237 32.37 -4.39 18.45
N THR A 238 31.93 -3.41 17.74
CA THR A 238 30.63 -2.79 18.01
C THR A 238 29.49 -3.57 17.39
N ALA A 239 28.44 -3.80 18.14
CA ALA A 239 27.25 -4.49 17.63
C ALA A 239 26.48 -3.60 16.64
N GLY A 240 25.80 -4.21 15.67
CA GLY A 240 24.75 -3.56 14.92
C GLY A 240 23.51 -3.34 15.77
N GLY A 241 22.66 -2.41 15.37
CA GLY A 241 21.38 -2.11 16.02
C GLY A 241 20.35 -3.21 15.74
N SER A 242 19.32 -3.28 16.56
CA SER A 242 18.20 -4.19 16.40
C SER A 242 17.26 -3.71 15.31
N GLY A 243 16.82 -4.62 14.46
CA GLY A 243 15.73 -4.41 13.50
C GLY A 243 14.38 -4.73 14.12
N ASN A 244 13.31 -4.53 13.34
CA ASN A 244 11.93 -4.75 13.79
C ASN A 244 11.59 -4.04 15.12
N THR A 245 12.03 -2.80 15.25
CA THR A 245 11.81 -1.96 16.42
C THR A 245 10.97 -0.71 16.03
N PRO A 246 9.77 -0.54 16.62
CA PRO A 246 9.08 -1.47 17.52
C PRO A 246 8.70 -2.80 16.81
N PRO A 247 8.53 -3.91 17.57
CA PRO A 247 8.26 -5.22 17.01
C PRO A 247 6.87 -5.29 16.37
N VAL A 248 6.81 -5.87 15.16
CA VAL A 248 5.58 -6.12 14.41
C VAL A 248 5.63 -7.48 13.72
N SER A 249 4.48 -8.01 13.32
CA SER A 249 4.38 -9.26 12.56
C SER A 249 3.58 -9.02 11.27
N PRO A 250 4.07 -9.48 10.09
CA PRO A 250 5.44 -9.94 9.84
C PRO A 250 6.49 -8.88 10.21
N SER A 251 7.76 -9.29 10.41
CA SER A 251 8.86 -8.37 10.72
C SER A 251 8.97 -7.27 9.66
N GLN A 252 9.21 -6.03 10.09
CA GLN A 252 9.40 -4.89 9.18
C GLN A 252 10.85 -4.69 8.75
N GLY A 253 11.81 -5.45 9.30
CA GLY A 253 13.21 -5.36 8.95
C GLY A 253 14.12 -6.20 9.84
N SER A 254 15.42 -6.14 9.59
CA SER A 254 16.45 -7.00 10.18
C SER A 254 17.53 -6.22 10.89
N ASN A 255 18.33 -6.89 11.73
CA ASN A 255 19.42 -6.27 12.49
C ASN A 255 20.54 -5.75 11.58
N GLY A 256 21.28 -4.76 12.07
CA GLY A 256 22.53 -4.34 11.48
C GLY A 256 23.67 -5.32 11.76
N GLY A 257 24.73 -5.25 10.94
CA GLY A 257 25.97 -6.01 11.08
C GLY A 257 26.93 -5.40 12.09
N ALA A 258 27.79 -6.22 12.67
CA ALA A 258 28.84 -5.76 13.59
C ALA A 258 29.96 -5.03 12.86
N GLY A 259 30.51 -4.00 13.49
CA GLY A 259 31.72 -3.31 13.06
C GLY A 259 33.00 -4.07 13.46
N GLY A 260 34.15 -3.60 12.97
CA GLY A 260 35.45 -4.21 13.16
C GLY A 260 36.03 -4.07 14.55
N ASN A 261 37.02 -4.92 14.88
CA ASN A 261 37.59 -5.03 16.24
C ASN A 261 38.95 -4.42 16.39
N ALA A 262 39.81 -4.54 15.38
CA ALA A 262 41.18 -4.06 15.44
C ALA A 262 41.85 -4.13 14.06
N ALA A 263 42.93 -3.33 13.86
CA ALA A 263 43.71 -3.41 12.65
C ALA A 263 44.25 -4.84 12.40
N PRO A 264 44.24 -5.35 11.17
CA PRO A 264 43.81 -4.66 9.94
C PRO A 264 42.30 -4.67 9.64
N ASN A 265 41.44 -5.18 10.57
CA ASN A 265 40.04 -5.48 10.36
C ASN A 265 39.11 -4.34 10.81
N ASN A 266 39.53 -3.08 10.69
CA ASN A 266 38.70 -1.94 11.05
C ASN A 266 37.84 -1.53 9.85
N GLY A 267 36.54 -1.49 10.09
CA GLY A 267 35.54 -1.02 9.14
C GLY A 267 34.17 -1.14 9.73
N GLY A 268 33.25 -0.34 9.24
CA GLY A 268 31.85 -0.34 9.69
C GLY A 268 31.12 -1.61 9.29
N GLY A 269 30.18 -2.05 10.10
CA GLY A 269 29.16 -3.05 9.75
C GLY A 269 28.15 -2.48 8.76
N GLY A 270 27.50 -3.30 7.96
CA GLY A 270 26.39 -2.90 7.09
C GLY A 270 25.11 -2.71 7.88
N GLY A 271 24.23 -1.78 7.45
CA GLY A 271 22.89 -1.63 7.99
C GLY A 271 22.01 -2.82 7.60
N GLY A 272 21.03 -3.16 8.43
CA GLY A 272 20.01 -4.18 8.13
C GLY A 272 19.10 -3.73 6.99
N GLY A 273 18.62 -4.68 6.21
CA GLY A 273 17.58 -4.49 5.19
C GLY A 273 16.26 -5.10 5.62
N ALA A 274 15.25 -5.00 4.76
CA ALA A 274 13.92 -5.52 5.05
C ALA A 274 13.93 -7.04 5.24
N THR A 275 14.68 -7.79 4.43
CA THR A 275 14.66 -9.25 4.40
C THR A 275 15.95 -9.91 4.91
N ALA A 276 17.03 -9.17 5.04
CA ALA A 276 18.31 -9.71 5.45
C ALA A 276 19.04 -8.81 6.45
N VAL A 277 19.76 -9.42 7.37
CA VAL A 277 20.66 -8.73 8.29
C VAL A 277 21.79 -8.05 7.53
N GLY A 278 22.29 -6.94 8.06
CA GLY A 278 23.52 -6.33 7.58
C GLY A 278 24.72 -7.23 7.83
N GLY A 279 25.66 -7.29 6.89
CA GLY A 279 26.87 -8.07 7.04
C GLY A 279 27.81 -7.45 8.07
N PRO A 280 28.60 -8.27 8.79
CA PRO A 280 29.67 -7.76 9.64
C PRO A 280 30.86 -7.28 8.79
N ASN A 281 31.70 -6.45 9.39
CA ASN A 281 33.00 -6.14 8.83
C ASN A 281 33.86 -7.40 8.72
N ALA A 282 34.63 -7.52 7.64
CA ALA A 282 35.61 -8.58 7.37
C ALA A 282 37.02 -7.98 7.15
N SER A 283 38.05 -8.84 7.05
CA SER A 283 39.46 -8.42 6.98
C SER A 283 39.82 -7.53 5.80
N THR A 284 39.09 -7.62 4.70
CA THR A 284 39.38 -6.89 3.45
C THR A 284 38.20 -6.05 2.94
N ALA A 285 37.04 -6.12 3.62
CA ALA A 285 35.84 -5.43 3.22
C ALA A 285 34.97 -5.06 4.42
N SER A 286 34.41 -3.89 4.42
CA SER A 286 33.38 -3.49 5.37
C SER A 286 32.07 -4.23 5.12
N GLY A 287 31.22 -4.26 6.12
CA GLY A 287 29.97 -5.02 6.09
C GLY A 287 29.04 -4.59 4.94
N PRO A 288 28.56 -5.51 4.11
CA PRO A 288 27.54 -5.18 3.12
C PRO A 288 26.20 -4.86 3.79
N GLY A 289 25.41 -3.98 3.20
CA GLY A 289 24.03 -3.72 3.59
C GLY A 289 23.15 -4.94 3.36
N GLY A 290 22.18 -5.17 4.25
CA GLY A 290 21.18 -6.23 4.14
C GLY A 290 20.24 -6.00 2.95
N ALA A 291 19.78 -7.08 2.34
CA ALA A 291 18.84 -7.02 1.21
C ALA A 291 17.50 -6.43 1.60
N GLY A 292 16.91 -5.68 0.70
CA GLY A 292 15.56 -5.14 0.79
C GLY A 292 14.47 -6.16 0.43
N ALA A 293 13.27 -5.68 0.22
CA ALA A 293 12.12 -6.47 -0.20
C ALA A 293 11.66 -6.05 -1.59
N THR A 294 11.44 -7.02 -2.48
CA THR A 294 10.94 -6.78 -3.84
C THR A 294 9.45 -7.03 -3.90
N SER A 295 8.69 -6.03 -4.39
CA SER A 295 7.25 -6.11 -4.62
C SER A 295 6.90 -5.59 -6.01
N SER A 296 5.91 -6.23 -6.66
CA SER A 296 5.36 -5.79 -7.94
C SER A 296 4.08 -4.97 -7.80
N ILE A 297 3.82 -4.37 -6.65
CA ILE A 297 2.60 -3.58 -6.39
C ILE A 297 2.39 -2.45 -7.41
N THR A 298 3.47 -1.90 -7.96
CA THR A 298 3.44 -0.85 -9.00
C THR A 298 3.29 -1.37 -10.43
N GLY A 299 3.11 -2.69 -10.60
CA GLY A 299 3.00 -3.35 -11.91
C GLY A 299 4.30 -3.98 -12.40
N SER A 300 5.45 -3.63 -11.81
CA SER A 300 6.78 -4.21 -12.09
C SER A 300 7.52 -4.46 -10.77
N PRO A 301 8.44 -5.44 -10.73
CA PRO A 301 9.25 -5.72 -9.54
C PRO A 301 10.14 -4.53 -9.18
N VAL A 302 10.03 -4.03 -7.95
CA VAL A 302 10.89 -2.95 -7.42
C VAL A 302 11.37 -3.32 -6.02
N GLY A 303 12.70 -3.39 -5.86
CA GLY A 303 13.37 -3.57 -4.57
C GLY A 303 13.37 -2.27 -3.75
N ARG A 304 13.07 -2.37 -2.45
CA ARG A 304 13.03 -1.25 -1.51
C ARG A 304 13.55 -1.68 -0.14
N ALA A 305 13.88 -0.72 0.68
CA ALA A 305 14.33 -0.92 2.05
C ALA A 305 15.59 -1.81 2.14
N GLY A 306 16.59 -1.54 1.30
CA GLY A 306 17.93 -2.12 1.44
C GLY A 306 18.79 -1.35 2.44
N GLY A 307 19.60 -2.04 3.23
CA GLY A 307 20.55 -1.45 4.17
C GLY A 307 21.71 -0.77 3.47
N GLY A 308 22.31 0.24 4.10
CA GLY A 308 23.56 0.86 3.63
C GLY A 308 24.80 0.01 3.91
N GLY A 309 25.80 0.06 3.04
CA GLY A 309 27.10 -0.58 3.27
C GLY A 309 27.95 0.17 4.30
N GLY A 310 28.76 -0.53 5.10
CA GLY A 310 29.75 0.07 6.02
C GLY A 310 30.89 0.72 5.31
N GLY A 311 31.47 1.78 5.87
CA GLY A 311 32.66 2.46 5.36
C GLY A 311 33.94 1.73 5.76
N ALA A 312 34.91 1.70 4.86
CA ALA A 312 36.22 1.11 5.10
C ALA A 312 37.09 2.01 5.99
N ARG A 313 37.89 1.39 6.84
CA ARG A 313 38.89 2.04 7.65
C ARG A 313 40.19 1.29 7.49
N ASN A 314 41.35 1.97 7.73
CA ASN A 314 42.69 1.46 7.43
C ASN A 314 43.02 1.37 5.95
N GLN A 315 44.32 1.11 5.71
CA GLN A 315 44.94 1.21 4.41
C GLN A 315 44.41 0.23 3.35
N PRO A 316 44.53 0.59 2.06
CA PRO A 316 44.20 -0.32 0.98
C PRO A 316 44.84 -1.71 1.16
N PRO A 317 44.14 -2.80 0.77
CA PRO A 317 43.00 -2.81 -0.17
C PRO A 317 41.62 -2.90 0.46
N HIS A 318 41.36 -2.29 1.63
CA HIS A 318 40.04 -2.41 2.29
C HIS A 318 38.94 -1.73 1.49
N THR A 319 37.92 -2.49 1.08
CA THR A 319 36.77 -2.01 0.30
C THR A 319 35.59 -1.61 1.18
N GLY A 320 34.79 -0.65 0.72
CA GLY A 320 33.51 -0.34 1.34
C GLY A 320 32.49 -1.45 1.13
N GLY A 321 31.50 -1.55 2.04
CA GLY A 321 30.40 -2.49 1.95
C GLY A 321 29.49 -2.19 0.75
N THR A 322 29.05 -3.21 0.05
CA THR A 322 28.06 -3.09 -1.03
C THR A 322 26.66 -2.85 -0.47
N ALA A 323 25.74 -2.37 -1.30
CA ALA A 323 24.33 -2.21 -0.96
C ALA A 323 23.45 -2.52 -2.17
N SER A 324 22.14 -2.78 -1.92
CA SER A 324 21.12 -3.07 -2.93
C SER A 324 19.80 -2.40 -2.53
N ASP A 325 18.78 -2.52 -3.37
CA ASP A 325 17.37 -2.16 -3.07
C ASP A 325 17.22 -0.73 -2.50
N GLY A 326 17.98 0.20 -3.03
CA GLY A 326 17.96 1.60 -2.63
C GLY A 326 18.93 1.98 -1.52
N GLY A 327 19.70 1.05 -0.95
CA GLY A 327 20.76 1.35 -0.01
C GLY A 327 21.94 2.04 -0.66
N GLY A 328 22.65 2.93 0.07
CA GLY A 328 23.87 3.58 -0.34
C GLY A 328 25.10 2.70 -0.07
N ALA A 329 26.00 2.56 -1.03
CA ALA A 329 27.24 1.82 -0.84
C ALA A 329 28.19 2.56 0.10
N GLY A 330 28.92 1.79 0.93
CA GLY A 330 29.98 2.30 1.78
C GLY A 330 31.21 2.73 0.98
N ARG A 331 31.96 3.68 1.51
CA ARG A 331 33.19 4.16 0.89
C ARG A 331 34.32 3.19 1.12
N PRO A 332 35.18 2.97 0.11
CA PRO A 332 36.50 2.36 0.33
C PRO A 332 37.38 3.31 1.15
N TYR A 333 38.57 2.87 1.54
CA TYR A 333 39.56 3.74 2.19
C TYR A 333 40.04 4.83 1.23
N SER A 334 39.26 5.89 1.16
CA SER A 334 39.57 7.09 0.35
C SER A 334 38.73 8.28 0.84
N PRO A 335 39.23 9.52 0.68
CA PRO A 335 38.45 10.70 1.03
C PRO A 335 37.15 10.78 0.19
N GLY A 336 36.10 11.33 0.77
CA GLY A 336 34.83 11.58 0.10
C GLY A 336 33.64 11.14 0.91
N ASN A 337 32.48 11.74 0.61
CA ASN A 337 31.25 11.50 1.32
C ASN A 337 30.70 10.10 1.04
N GLY A 338 29.94 9.55 1.99
CA GLY A 338 29.18 8.32 1.84
C GLY A 338 28.11 8.47 0.77
N THR A 339 27.72 7.35 0.14
CA THR A 339 26.64 7.36 -0.84
C THR A 339 25.30 7.41 -0.11
N SER A 340 24.44 8.35 -0.46
CA SER A 340 23.10 8.42 0.11
C SER A 340 22.22 7.26 -0.37
N GLY A 341 21.29 6.83 0.47
CA GLY A 341 20.20 5.95 0.07
C GLY A 341 19.32 6.63 -0.96
N THR A 342 18.73 5.82 -1.85
CA THR A 342 17.86 6.30 -2.92
C THR A 342 16.55 6.84 -2.34
N ALA A 343 16.12 8.02 -2.75
CA ALA A 343 14.84 8.59 -2.35
C ALA A 343 13.66 7.69 -2.74
N ASN A 344 12.61 7.69 -1.91
CA ASN A 344 11.37 6.91 -2.09
C ASN A 344 11.59 5.38 -2.09
N THR A 345 12.67 4.93 -1.47
CA THR A 345 12.96 3.50 -1.27
C THR A 345 13.10 3.12 0.20
N GLY A 346 13.33 4.09 1.09
CA GLY A 346 13.66 3.82 2.48
C GLY A 346 15.03 3.19 2.67
N GLY A 347 15.94 3.29 1.68
CA GLY A 347 17.29 2.72 1.76
C GLY A 347 18.17 3.43 2.78
N GLY A 348 19.02 2.68 3.52
CA GLY A 348 20.00 3.25 4.45
C GLY A 348 21.17 3.95 3.75
N GLY A 349 21.79 4.94 4.40
CA GLY A 349 22.98 5.64 3.88
C GLY A 349 24.25 4.80 3.99
N GLY A 350 25.18 4.96 3.04
CA GLY A 350 26.48 4.29 3.02
C GLY A 350 27.52 4.98 3.91
N GLY A 351 28.29 4.19 4.64
CA GLY A 351 29.33 4.65 5.59
C GLY A 351 30.55 5.27 4.94
N ILE A 352 31.30 5.99 5.75
CA ILE A 352 32.57 6.67 5.36
C ILE A 352 33.77 6.08 6.08
N SER A 353 34.99 6.45 5.58
CA SER A 353 36.23 6.26 6.31
C SER A 353 36.46 7.45 7.22
N GLU A 354 36.28 7.31 8.51
CA GLU A 354 36.44 8.39 9.48
C GLU A 354 37.89 8.86 9.68
N ASP A 355 38.86 8.23 9.03
CA ASP A 355 40.25 8.65 9.04
C ASP A 355 40.50 9.94 8.22
N PHE A 356 39.54 10.35 7.43
CA PHE A 356 39.58 11.59 6.64
C PHE A 356 38.63 12.63 7.27
N GLY A 357 39.13 13.79 7.56
CA GLY A 357 38.36 14.93 8.05
C GLY A 357 37.48 15.59 6.98
N SER A 358 36.47 16.36 7.41
CA SER A 358 35.58 17.17 6.55
C SER A 358 34.83 16.36 5.48
N ILE A 359 34.38 15.18 5.84
CA ILE A 359 33.53 14.32 5.01
C ILE A 359 32.26 13.91 5.78
N SER A 360 31.19 13.63 5.07
CA SER A 360 29.91 13.29 5.65
C SER A 360 29.47 11.88 5.23
N GLY A 361 28.87 11.13 6.16
CA GLY A 361 28.17 9.89 5.87
C GLY A 361 27.05 10.09 4.88
N GLY A 362 26.62 9.04 4.20
CA GLY A 362 25.46 9.10 3.32
C GLY A 362 24.17 9.32 4.14
N ALA A 363 23.30 10.19 3.66
CA ALA A 363 21.94 10.29 4.20
C ALA A 363 21.11 9.05 3.84
N GLY A 364 20.14 8.68 4.66
CA GLY A 364 19.12 7.69 4.29
C GLY A 364 18.20 8.22 3.19
N GLY A 365 17.63 7.33 2.39
CA GLY A 365 16.58 7.67 1.43
C GLY A 365 15.22 7.86 2.12
N SER A 366 14.39 8.77 1.60
CA SER A 366 13.00 8.90 2.08
C SER A 366 12.21 7.60 1.88
N GLY A 367 11.16 7.42 2.69
CA GLY A 367 10.19 6.35 2.55
C GLY A 367 9.22 6.59 1.39
N VAL A 368 8.23 5.72 1.29
CA VAL A 368 7.14 5.80 0.31
C VAL A 368 5.91 5.08 0.84
N VAL A 369 4.71 5.57 0.47
CA VAL A 369 3.45 4.84 0.66
C VAL A 369 2.82 4.59 -0.69
N ILE A 370 2.43 3.32 -0.95
CA ILE A 370 1.81 2.88 -2.19
C ILE A 370 0.51 2.16 -1.84
N ILE A 371 -0.58 2.54 -2.50
CA ILE A 371 -1.92 1.96 -2.29
C ILE A 371 -2.44 1.50 -3.65
N ARG A 372 -2.94 0.26 -3.72
CA ARG A 372 -3.45 -0.36 -4.95
C ARG A 372 -4.81 -0.98 -4.72
N TYR A 373 -5.76 -0.76 -5.63
CA TYR A 373 -7.10 -1.34 -5.57
C TYR A 373 -7.69 -1.54 -6.96
N LYS A 374 -8.65 -2.49 -7.07
CA LYS A 374 -9.41 -2.76 -8.29
C LYS A 374 -10.41 -1.63 -8.54
N PHE A 375 -10.50 -1.14 -9.81
CA PHE A 375 -11.38 -0.01 -10.19
C PHE A 375 -12.27 -0.31 -11.39
N GLN A 376 -12.17 -1.49 -11.99
CA GLN A 376 -13.03 -1.98 -13.09
C GLN A 376 -12.99 -3.52 -13.21
#